data_41d2e2e69000677b160475e2025bda64
#
_entry.id   41d2e2e69000677b160475e2025bda64
#
_cell.length_a   1.000
_cell.length_b   1.000
_cell.length_c   1.000
_cell.angle_alpha   90.00
_cell.angle_beta   90.00
_cell.angle_gamma   90.00
#
_symmetry.space_group_name_H-M   'P 1'
#
loop_
_entity.id
_entity.type
_entity.pdbx_description
1 polymer ?
#
loop_
_entity_poly.entity_id
_entity_poly.type
_entity_poly.pdbx_seq_one_letter_code
_entity_poly.pdbx_strand_id
1 'polypeptide(L)'
;MERRWRSASGEVDLILRKGALFAFVEVKRAKDFETSATRLTASQIARVCHAAEEYVVSRGHASADIRIDAALVNRHGETQILENITQ
;
A
#
# COMPACT_ATOMS: atom_id res chain seq x y z
N MET A 1 12.46 3.84 3.84
CA MET A 1 11.03 4.19 3.73
C MET A 1 10.83 5.31 2.72
N GLU A 2 9.90 5.15 1.80
CA GLU A 2 9.50 6.20 0.89
C GLU A 2 8.04 6.56 1.09
N ARG A 3 7.71 7.83 0.83
CA ARG A 3 6.34 8.34 0.91
C ARG A 3 5.89 8.86 -0.44
N ARG A 4 4.63 8.59 -0.78
CA ARG A 4 3.96 9.13 -1.97
C ARG A 4 4.72 8.89 -3.26
N TRP A 5 5.14 7.65 -3.48
CA TRP A 5 5.74 7.29 -4.74
C TRP A 5 4.65 7.18 -5.81
N ARG A 6 4.92 7.74 -6.97
CA ARG A 6 3.99 7.74 -8.10
C ARG A 6 4.62 7.12 -9.34
N SER A 7 3.77 6.45 -10.11
CA SER A 7 4.11 5.94 -11.43
C SER A 7 2.94 6.17 -12.39
N ALA A 8 3.10 5.75 -13.65
CA ALA A 8 2.00 5.78 -14.62
C ALA A 8 0.82 4.91 -14.19
N SER A 9 1.08 3.85 -13.42
CA SER A 9 0.04 2.91 -12.95
C SER A 9 -0.71 3.38 -11.73
N GLY A 10 -0.14 4.29 -10.92
CA GLY A 10 -0.79 4.76 -9.72
C GLY A 10 0.17 5.37 -8.71
N GLU A 11 -0.33 5.55 -7.49
CA GLU A 11 0.40 6.13 -6.38
C GLU A 11 0.41 5.17 -5.21
N VAL A 12 1.53 5.13 -4.48
CA VAL A 12 1.67 4.38 -3.23
C VAL A 12 1.98 5.37 -2.11
N ASP A 13 1.21 5.32 -1.02
CA ASP A 13 1.37 6.28 0.08
C ASP A 13 2.65 6.06 0.87
N LEU A 14 2.97 4.80 1.17
CA LEU A 14 4.17 4.45 1.91
C LEU A 14 4.80 3.19 1.31
N ILE A 15 6.13 3.17 1.27
CA ILE A 15 6.90 1.99 0.90
C ILE A 15 7.87 1.69 2.03
N LEU A 16 7.75 0.50 2.61
CA LEU A 16 8.62 0.02 3.68
C LEU A 16 9.43 -1.15 3.17
N ARG A 17 10.67 -1.27 3.62
CA ARG A 17 11.52 -2.39 3.26
C ARG A 17 12.05 -3.08 4.50
N LYS A 18 11.99 -4.43 4.49
CA LYS A 18 12.61 -5.25 5.51
C LYS A 18 13.30 -6.44 4.82
N GLY A 19 14.65 -6.39 4.74
CA GLY A 19 15.39 -7.39 3.99
C GLY A 19 15.01 -7.41 2.52
N ALA A 20 14.57 -8.56 2.03
CA ALA A 20 14.12 -8.75 0.64
C ALA A 20 12.63 -8.48 0.46
N LEU A 21 11.90 -8.13 1.52
CA LEU A 21 10.48 -7.82 1.46
C LEU A 21 10.24 -6.33 1.33
N PHE A 22 9.40 -5.94 0.36
CA PHE A 22 8.89 -4.57 0.24
C PHE A 22 7.41 -4.60 0.56
N ALA A 23 6.99 -3.78 1.53
CA ALA A 23 5.59 -3.58 1.86
C ALA A 23 5.12 -2.24 1.29
N PHE A 24 4.08 -2.28 0.47
CA PHE A 24 3.47 -1.10 -0.16
C PHE A 24 2.17 -0.84 0.56
N VAL A 25 2.07 0.32 1.21
CA VAL A 25 0.97 0.62 2.13
C VAL A 25 0.06 1.69 1.54
N GLU A 26 -1.22 1.37 1.45
CA GLU A 26 -2.28 2.32 1.10
C GLU A 26 -2.92 2.83 2.38
N VAL A 27 -2.96 4.15 2.56
CA VAL A 27 -3.55 4.78 3.75
C VAL A 27 -4.97 5.23 3.43
N LYS A 28 -5.94 4.81 4.23
CA LYS A 28 -7.34 5.20 4.12
C LYS A 28 -7.83 5.81 5.42
N ARG A 29 -8.37 7.02 5.32
CA ARG A 29 -8.89 7.79 6.45
C ARG A 29 -10.39 7.92 6.37
N ALA A 30 -11.07 7.74 7.49
CA ALA A 30 -12.50 7.97 7.63
C ALA A 30 -12.84 8.14 9.10
N LYS A 31 -14.12 8.35 9.41
CA LYS A 31 -14.58 8.53 10.80
C LYS A 31 -14.33 7.30 11.67
N ASP A 32 -14.36 6.10 11.08
CA ASP A 32 -14.12 4.82 11.75
C ASP A 32 -13.41 3.84 10.82
N PHE A 33 -12.93 2.72 11.38
CA PHE A 33 -12.20 1.72 10.62
C PHE A 33 -13.08 1.02 9.58
N GLU A 34 -14.32 0.77 9.91
CA GLU A 34 -15.25 0.11 9.00
C GLU A 34 -15.44 0.94 7.73
N THR A 35 -15.68 2.24 7.88
CA THR A 35 -15.81 3.16 6.74
C THR A 35 -14.51 3.27 5.95
N SER A 36 -13.36 3.35 6.64
CA SER A 36 -12.05 3.37 5.96
C SER A 36 -11.87 2.12 5.10
N ALA A 37 -12.22 0.96 5.63
CA ALA A 37 -12.08 -0.31 4.90
C ALA A 37 -12.94 -0.33 3.63
N THR A 38 -14.13 0.26 3.64
CA THR A 38 -15.01 0.30 2.45
C THR A 38 -14.42 1.14 1.31
N ARG A 39 -13.43 1.98 1.60
CA ARG A 39 -12.74 2.81 0.60
C ARG A 39 -11.64 2.09 -0.13
N LEU A 40 -11.31 0.86 0.30
CA LEU A 40 -10.36 -0.01 -0.41
C LEU A 40 -11.09 -0.75 -1.52
N THR A 41 -11.04 -0.24 -2.74
CA THR A 41 -11.69 -0.88 -3.87
C THR A 41 -10.74 -1.85 -4.57
N ALA A 42 -11.28 -2.86 -5.24
CA ALA A 42 -10.48 -3.81 -6.01
C ALA A 42 -9.63 -3.08 -7.07
N SER A 43 -10.17 -2.04 -7.69
CA SER A 43 -9.45 -1.28 -8.70
C SER A 43 -8.28 -0.48 -8.09
N GLN A 44 -8.43 0.06 -6.88
CA GLN A 44 -7.33 0.73 -6.18
C GLN A 44 -6.23 -0.25 -5.79
N ILE A 45 -6.62 -1.42 -5.28
CA ILE A 45 -5.67 -2.48 -4.91
C ILE A 45 -4.88 -2.93 -6.14
N ALA A 46 -5.56 -3.13 -7.28
CA ALA A 46 -4.90 -3.49 -8.53
C ALA A 46 -3.88 -2.43 -8.97
N ARG A 47 -4.23 -1.15 -8.86
CA ARG A 47 -3.31 -0.05 -9.20
C ARG A 47 -2.10 -0.02 -8.30
N VAL A 48 -2.27 -0.26 -7.00
CA VAL A 48 -1.14 -0.33 -6.06
C VAL A 48 -0.24 -1.51 -6.41
N CYS A 49 -0.81 -2.66 -6.76
CA CYS A 49 -0.03 -3.82 -7.19
C CYS A 49 0.82 -3.50 -8.43
N HIS A 50 0.25 -2.86 -9.45
CA HIS A 50 0.99 -2.47 -10.65
C HIS A 50 2.10 -1.46 -10.32
N ALA A 51 1.79 -0.47 -9.50
CA ALA A 51 2.78 0.51 -9.06
C ALA A 51 3.92 -0.15 -8.28
N ALA A 52 3.59 -1.12 -7.42
CA ALA A 52 4.58 -1.87 -6.67
C ALA A 52 5.53 -2.64 -7.57
N GLU A 53 5.01 -3.31 -8.60
CA GLU A 53 5.83 -4.02 -9.59
C GLU A 53 6.76 -3.06 -10.33
N GLU A 54 6.25 -1.91 -10.77
CA GLU A 54 7.06 -0.89 -11.43
C GLU A 54 8.18 -0.38 -10.51
N TYR A 55 7.88 -0.18 -9.23
CA TYR A 55 8.86 0.28 -8.27
C TYR A 55 10.02 -0.68 -8.13
N VAL A 56 9.73 -1.97 -7.87
CA VAL A 56 10.80 -2.96 -7.65
C VAL A 56 11.63 -3.19 -8.91
N VAL A 57 11.00 -3.19 -10.08
CA VAL A 57 11.71 -3.35 -11.35
C VAL A 57 12.60 -2.12 -11.61
N SER A 58 12.07 -0.91 -11.45
CA SER A 58 12.82 0.32 -11.70
C SER A 58 14.00 0.52 -10.76
N ARG A 59 13.95 -0.08 -9.56
CA ARG A 59 15.01 0.01 -8.57
C ARG A 59 15.96 -1.18 -8.60
N GLY A 60 15.82 -2.09 -9.57
CA GLY A 60 16.68 -3.25 -9.70
C GLY A 60 16.36 -4.37 -8.69
N HIS A 61 15.14 -4.40 -8.16
CA HIS A 61 14.71 -5.38 -7.17
C HIS A 61 13.62 -6.32 -7.70
N ALA A 62 13.68 -6.68 -8.99
CA ALA A 62 12.63 -7.47 -9.63
C ALA A 62 12.36 -8.83 -8.98
N SER A 63 13.35 -9.38 -8.25
CA SER A 63 13.21 -10.64 -7.51
C SER A 63 12.77 -10.47 -6.07
N ALA A 64 12.50 -9.24 -5.61
CA ALA A 64 12.08 -8.99 -4.23
C ALA A 64 10.67 -9.50 -3.98
N ASP A 65 10.40 -9.87 -2.73
CA ASP A 65 9.04 -10.17 -2.29
C ASP A 65 8.25 -8.89 -2.11
N ILE A 66 6.99 -8.90 -2.53
CA ILE A 66 6.08 -7.77 -2.45
C ILE A 66 4.90 -8.13 -1.55
N ARG A 67 4.55 -7.23 -0.65
CA ARG A 67 3.33 -7.32 0.14
C ARG A 67 2.56 -6.01 0.02
N ILE A 68 1.26 -6.09 -0.16
CA ILE A 68 0.39 -4.92 -0.20
C ILE A 68 -0.40 -4.87 1.10
N ASP A 69 -0.26 -3.77 1.82
CA ASP A 69 -0.91 -3.56 3.11
C ASP A 69 -1.81 -2.33 3.05
N ALA A 70 -2.73 -2.23 4.00
CA ALA A 70 -3.53 -1.03 4.19
C ALA A 70 -3.40 -0.53 5.62
N ALA A 71 -3.32 0.78 5.78
CA ALA A 71 -3.40 1.44 7.07
C ALA A 71 -4.73 2.19 7.14
N LEU A 72 -5.62 1.74 8.03
CA LEU A 72 -6.91 2.36 8.26
C LEU A 72 -6.78 3.35 9.41
N VAL A 73 -7.21 4.59 9.19
CA VAL A 73 -7.11 5.66 10.19
C VAL A 73 -8.50 6.19 10.49
N ASN A 74 -8.88 6.22 11.76
CA ASN A 74 -10.15 6.78 12.19
C ASN A 74 -10.03 8.28 12.52
N ARG A 75 -11.14 8.89 12.93
CA ARG A 75 -11.17 10.33 13.26
C ARG A 75 -10.33 10.72 14.48
N HIS A 76 -9.98 9.74 15.32
CA HIS A 76 -9.13 9.97 16.51
C HIS A 76 -7.65 9.79 16.23
N GLY A 77 -7.27 9.51 14.97
CA GLY A 77 -5.89 9.24 14.60
C GLY A 77 -5.42 7.84 14.96
N GLU A 78 -6.29 6.97 15.45
CA GLU A 78 -5.96 5.57 15.69
C GLU A 78 -5.80 4.84 14.37
N THR A 79 -4.86 3.90 14.33
CA THR A 79 -4.51 3.19 13.11
C THR A 79 -4.64 1.69 13.27
N GLN A 80 -5.25 1.04 12.30
CA GLN A 80 -5.31 -0.41 12.17
C GLN A 80 -4.59 -0.83 10.90
N ILE A 81 -3.65 -1.76 11.01
CA ILE A 81 -2.91 -2.27 9.86
C ILE A 81 -3.52 -3.58 9.40
N LEU A 82 -3.85 -3.64 8.12
CA LEU A 82 -4.29 -4.85 7.44
C LEU A 82 -3.16 -5.32 6.54
N GLU A 83 -2.51 -6.42 6.91
CA GLU A 83 -1.40 -6.96 6.12
C GLU A 83 -1.91 -7.84 4.99
N ASN A 84 -1.20 -7.77 3.85
CA ASN A 84 -1.40 -8.69 2.74
C ASN A 84 -2.84 -8.70 2.21
N ILE A 85 -3.34 -7.53 1.83
CA ILE A 85 -4.74 -7.34 1.39
C ILE A 85 -5.04 -7.90 -0.01
N THR A 86 -4.05 -8.44 -0.69
CA THR A 86 -4.21 -9.04 -2.03
C THR A 86 -4.56 -10.52 -1.98
N GLN A 87 -4.66 -11.08 -0.81
CA GLN A 87 -5.00 -12.50 -0.62
C GLN A 87 -6.39 -12.70 -0.09
#